data_14ac69a8d146595344a594b8cb47deff
#
_entry.id   14ac69a8d146595344a594b8cb47deff
#
_cell.length_a   1.000
_cell.length_b   1.000
_cell.length_c   1.000
_cell.angle_alpha   90.00
_cell.angle_beta   90.00
_cell.angle_gamma   90.00
#
_symmetry.space_group_name_H-M   'P 1'
#
loop_
_entity.id
_entity.type
_entity.pdbx_description
1 polymer ?
#
loop_
_entity_poly.entity_id
_entity_poly.type
_entity_poly.pdbx_seq_one_letter_code
_entity_poly.pdbx_strand_id
1 'polypeptide(L)'
;GPTPVWNASSLKGTQYPVPGAASEPKSVQAWDDFVTAVVGRYAGQITAYQIWNEASLKMFWQGSPEQMADLTERAYRIIKDKDPSALVVGASTTVRLLGAFERFFPAYVEELAARDWPVDALAVHSYPSGAQGPLDRARNLRLVRHTLDRLDAPDLPVWDTELNYGLAGPGDVPRGEIVGDQATSWVARTHLDSMRFGVGRTYFYIWTPEPYE
;
A
#
# COMPACT_ATOMS: atom_id res chain seq x y z
N GLY A 1 8.09 1.67 7.01
CA GLY A 1 9.34 1.84 6.24
C GLY A 1 10.17 0.56 6.24
N PRO A 2 11.28 0.49 5.49
CA PRO A 2 12.07 -0.73 5.39
C PRO A 2 12.65 -1.15 6.75
N THR A 3 12.78 -2.45 6.95
CA THR A 3 13.42 -3.01 8.16
C THR A 3 14.90 -2.60 8.19
N PRO A 4 15.40 -1.99 9.26
CA PRO A 4 16.81 -1.63 9.35
C PRO A 4 17.68 -2.89 9.49
N VAL A 5 18.90 -2.85 8.95
CA VAL A 5 19.83 -3.99 8.88
C VAL A 5 20.02 -4.67 10.24
N TRP A 6 20.13 -3.90 11.32
CA TRP A 6 20.35 -4.42 12.67
C TRP A 6 19.14 -5.19 13.24
N ASN A 7 17.92 -4.95 12.73
CA ASN A 7 16.70 -5.64 13.14
C ASN A 7 16.13 -6.57 12.07
N ALA A 8 16.82 -6.77 10.96
CA ALA A 8 16.40 -7.69 9.92
C ALA A 8 16.52 -9.15 10.38
N SER A 9 15.48 -9.94 10.24
CA SER A 9 15.51 -11.39 10.54
C SER A 9 16.40 -12.15 9.56
N SER A 10 16.53 -11.62 8.33
CA SER A 10 17.37 -12.17 7.26
C SER A 10 17.97 -11.05 6.41
N LEU A 11 19.25 -11.19 6.05
CA LEU A 11 19.91 -10.34 5.05
C LEU A 11 19.86 -10.92 3.64
N LYS A 12 19.18 -12.07 3.45
CA LYS A 12 18.96 -12.70 2.16
C LYS A 12 17.79 -12.06 1.43
N GLY A 13 17.72 -12.25 0.12
CA GLY A 13 16.64 -11.73 -0.73
C GLY A 13 16.99 -10.38 -1.34
N THR A 14 16.07 -9.43 -1.33
CA THR A 14 16.30 -8.10 -1.91
C THR A 14 17.39 -7.31 -1.20
N GLN A 15 18.18 -6.59 -1.99
CA GLN A 15 19.22 -5.70 -1.50
C GLN A 15 18.79 -4.22 -1.52
N TYR A 16 17.54 -3.94 -1.88
CA TYR A 16 17.03 -2.58 -1.99
C TYR A 16 16.16 -2.20 -0.78
N PRO A 17 16.33 -1.03 -0.18
CA PRO A 17 17.44 -0.07 -0.37
C PRO A 17 18.74 -0.52 0.30
N VAL A 18 18.68 -1.50 1.19
CA VAL A 18 19.80 -2.13 1.89
C VAL A 18 19.51 -3.62 2.11
N PRO A 19 20.53 -4.45 2.38
CA PRO A 19 20.32 -5.85 2.71
C PRO A 19 19.34 -6.05 3.87
N GLY A 20 18.37 -6.93 3.69
CA GLY A 20 17.36 -7.26 4.72
C GLY A 20 16.22 -6.25 4.89
N ALA A 21 16.18 -5.18 4.08
CA ALA A 21 15.15 -4.15 4.19
C ALA A 21 13.70 -4.67 4.02
N ALA A 22 13.53 -5.74 3.24
CA ALA A 22 12.23 -6.38 3.03
C ALA A 22 11.93 -7.52 4.01
N SER A 23 12.85 -7.87 4.92
CA SER A 23 12.59 -8.93 5.89
C SER A 23 11.68 -8.45 7.01
N GLU A 24 11.00 -9.39 7.64
CA GLU A 24 10.31 -9.12 8.90
C GLU A 24 11.31 -8.67 9.97
N PRO A 25 10.88 -7.86 10.96
CA PRO A 25 11.74 -7.46 12.06
C PRO A 25 12.12 -8.68 12.93
N LYS A 26 13.38 -8.79 13.30
CA LYS A 26 13.88 -9.79 14.24
C LYS A 26 13.29 -9.60 15.65
N SER A 27 13.05 -8.36 16.03
CA SER A 27 12.40 -7.97 17.27
C SER A 27 11.17 -7.13 16.97
N VAL A 28 10.01 -7.64 17.33
CA VAL A 28 8.75 -6.88 17.25
C VAL A 28 8.72 -5.71 18.24
N GLN A 29 9.44 -5.82 19.37
CA GLN A 29 9.59 -4.71 20.31
C GLN A 29 10.26 -3.50 19.67
N ALA A 30 11.25 -3.70 18.80
CA ALA A 30 11.86 -2.59 18.07
C ALA A 30 10.91 -1.92 17.08
N TRP A 31 9.93 -2.66 16.54
CA TRP A 31 8.83 -2.09 15.78
C TRP A 31 7.92 -1.22 16.66
N ASP A 32 7.52 -1.73 17.82
CA ASP A 32 6.67 -1.02 18.77
C ASP A 32 7.36 0.27 19.25
N ASP A 33 8.65 0.21 19.57
CA ASP A 33 9.46 1.36 19.99
C ASP A 33 9.54 2.43 18.88
N PHE A 34 9.76 1.99 17.64
CA PHE A 34 9.79 2.88 16.47
C PHE A 34 8.45 3.59 16.27
N VAL A 35 7.34 2.84 16.24
CA VAL A 35 5.99 3.41 16.07
C VAL A 35 5.69 4.38 17.23
N THR A 36 6.01 3.98 18.45
CA THR A 36 5.84 4.82 19.66
C THR A 36 6.59 6.15 19.53
N ALA A 37 7.84 6.10 19.09
CA ALA A 37 8.67 7.29 18.94
C ALA A 37 8.16 8.22 17.84
N VAL A 38 7.75 7.66 16.68
CA VAL A 38 7.23 8.44 15.55
C VAL A 38 5.92 9.11 15.93
N VAL A 39 4.96 8.32 16.44
CA VAL A 39 3.63 8.84 16.78
C VAL A 39 3.72 9.85 17.93
N GLY A 40 4.52 9.57 18.96
CA GLY A 40 4.71 10.50 20.08
C GLY A 40 5.34 11.83 19.65
N ARG A 41 6.23 11.82 18.64
CA ARG A 41 6.84 13.04 18.10
C ARG A 41 5.86 13.89 17.29
N TYR A 42 4.94 13.27 16.56
CA TYR A 42 4.10 13.93 15.56
C TYR A 42 2.61 13.90 15.92
N ALA A 43 2.25 13.58 17.17
CA ALA A 43 0.87 13.56 17.63
C ALA A 43 0.16 14.88 17.31
N GLY A 44 -1.04 14.80 16.74
CA GLY A 44 -1.83 15.94 16.29
C GLY A 44 -1.32 16.64 15.02
N GLN A 45 -0.21 16.19 14.41
CA GLN A 45 0.37 16.78 13.20
C GLN A 45 0.20 15.88 11.96
N ILE A 46 0.13 14.56 12.14
CA ILE A 46 -0.03 13.59 11.06
C ILE A 46 -1.47 13.06 11.11
N THR A 47 -2.20 13.25 10.00
CA THR A 47 -3.60 12.83 9.91
C THR A 47 -3.75 11.31 9.75
N ALA A 48 -2.79 10.65 9.12
CA ALA A 48 -2.87 9.22 8.86
C ALA A 48 -1.49 8.56 8.74
N TYR A 49 -1.36 7.35 9.25
CA TYR A 49 -0.16 6.52 9.14
C TYR A 49 -0.45 5.29 8.29
N GLN A 50 0.23 5.14 7.17
CA GLN A 50 0.21 3.91 6.39
C GLN A 50 1.31 2.96 6.89
N ILE A 51 0.95 1.72 7.18
CA ILE A 51 1.80 0.78 7.93
C ILE A 51 2.99 0.30 7.11
N TRP A 52 2.76 -0.10 5.84
CA TRP A 52 3.83 -0.60 4.96
C TRP A 52 3.57 -0.27 3.51
N ASN A 53 4.65 -0.27 2.70
CA ASN A 53 4.56 -0.05 1.26
C ASN A 53 4.62 -1.38 0.50
N GLU A 54 3.68 -1.61 -0.43
CA GLU A 54 3.63 -2.73 -1.38
C GLU A 54 3.99 -4.10 -0.80
N ALA A 55 3.38 -4.44 0.35
CA ALA A 55 3.66 -5.66 1.08
C ALA A 55 3.40 -6.95 0.28
N SER A 56 2.69 -6.88 -0.84
CA SER A 56 2.51 -7.98 -1.78
C SER A 56 3.77 -8.33 -2.59
N LEU A 57 4.77 -7.44 -2.62
CA LEU A 57 6.00 -7.61 -3.38
C LEU A 57 7.15 -8.08 -2.50
N LYS A 58 7.80 -9.19 -2.89
CA LYS A 58 8.93 -9.74 -2.14
C LYS A 58 10.14 -8.81 -2.05
N MET A 59 10.23 -7.80 -2.89
CA MET A 59 11.27 -6.77 -2.78
C MET A 59 11.01 -5.78 -1.64
N PHE A 60 9.76 -5.66 -1.15
CA PHE A 60 9.39 -4.77 -0.04
C PHE A 60 8.98 -5.51 1.22
N TRP A 61 8.47 -6.77 1.09
CA TRP A 61 8.10 -7.59 2.22
C TRP A 61 8.31 -9.08 1.93
N GLN A 62 9.12 -9.75 2.73
CA GLN A 62 9.42 -11.18 2.59
C GLN A 62 8.67 -12.06 3.58
N GLY A 63 8.09 -11.46 4.61
CA GLY A 63 7.25 -12.16 5.58
C GLY A 63 5.91 -12.61 5.01
N SER A 64 5.08 -13.18 5.89
CA SER A 64 3.72 -13.62 5.58
C SER A 64 2.70 -12.48 5.67
N PRO A 65 1.48 -12.64 5.12
CA PRO A 65 0.34 -11.76 5.38
C PRO A 65 -0.01 -11.66 6.87
N GLU A 66 0.04 -12.79 7.60
CA GLU A 66 -0.18 -12.86 9.05
C GLU A 66 0.80 -11.97 9.83
N GLN A 67 2.10 -12.07 9.51
CA GLN A 67 3.12 -11.22 10.14
C GLN A 67 2.90 -9.74 9.84
N MET A 68 2.44 -9.39 8.63
CA MET A 68 2.09 -7.99 8.30
C MET A 68 0.86 -7.52 9.07
N ALA A 69 -0.13 -8.39 9.28
CA ALA A 69 -1.31 -8.08 10.09
C ALA A 69 -0.95 -7.91 11.58
N ASP A 70 -0.01 -8.70 12.11
CA ASP A 70 0.52 -8.50 13.48
C ASP A 70 1.19 -7.13 13.63
N LEU A 71 2.06 -6.75 12.70
CA LEU A 71 2.67 -5.42 12.72
C LEU A 71 1.64 -4.29 12.59
N THR A 72 0.58 -4.51 11.80
CA THR A 72 -0.52 -3.56 11.63
C THR A 72 -1.31 -3.38 12.94
N GLU A 73 -1.69 -4.46 13.57
CA GLU A 73 -2.43 -4.45 14.85
C GLU A 73 -1.63 -3.76 15.96
N ARG A 74 -0.35 -4.06 16.08
CA ARG A 74 0.56 -3.41 17.05
C ARG A 74 0.63 -1.91 16.82
N ALA A 75 0.84 -1.50 15.57
CA ALA A 75 0.89 -0.09 15.21
C ALA A 75 -0.46 0.60 15.48
N TYR A 76 -1.58 -0.05 15.15
CA TYR A 76 -2.93 0.46 15.42
C TYR A 76 -3.12 0.78 16.90
N ARG A 77 -2.81 -0.17 17.78
CA ARG A 77 -2.94 0.03 19.23
C ARG A 77 -2.09 1.19 19.73
N ILE A 78 -0.84 1.30 19.28
CA ILE A 78 0.07 2.37 19.69
C ILE A 78 -0.41 3.73 19.15
N ILE A 79 -0.83 3.79 17.89
CA ILE A 79 -1.34 5.03 17.27
C ILE A 79 -2.59 5.50 18.01
N LYS A 80 -3.56 4.60 18.23
CA LYS A 80 -4.83 4.96 18.90
C LYS A 80 -4.64 5.33 20.38
N ASP A 81 -3.61 4.79 21.05
CA ASP A 81 -3.24 5.20 22.42
C ASP A 81 -2.65 6.61 22.46
N LYS A 82 -1.76 6.95 21.53
CA LYS A 82 -1.00 8.20 21.57
C LYS A 82 -1.63 9.36 20.77
N ASP A 83 -2.30 9.03 19.70
CA ASP A 83 -3.02 9.99 18.84
C ASP A 83 -4.32 9.36 18.31
N PRO A 84 -5.38 9.32 19.15
CA PRO A 84 -6.66 8.71 18.78
C PRO A 84 -7.30 9.31 17.52
N SER A 85 -6.94 10.54 17.15
CA SER A 85 -7.47 11.24 15.98
C SER A 85 -6.81 10.79 14.67
N ALA A 86 -5.60 10.25 14.72
CA ALA A 86 -4.89 9.80 13.54
C ALA A 86 -5.51 8.51 12.98
N LEU A 87 -5.61 8.44 11.65
CA LEU A 87 -6.09 7.27 10.96
C LEU A 87 -4.97 6.26 10.75
N VAL A 88 -5.31 4.97 10.85
CA VAL A 88 -4.41 3.86 10.53
C VAL A 88 -4.81 3.28 9.18
N VAL A 89 -3.91 3.36 8.22
CA VAL A 89 -4.09 2.83 6.87
C VAL A 89 -3.28 1.55 6.74
N GLY A 90 -3.92 0.47 6.36
CA GLY A 90 -3.27 -0.84 6.20
C GLY A 90 -2.08 -0.79 5.23
N ALA A 91 -1.28 -1.85 5.22
CA ALA A 91 -0.18 -1.99 4.28
C ALA A 91 -0.69 -1.96 2.83
N SER A 92 -0.05 -1.17 1.96
CA SER A 92 -0.48 -1.10 0.57
C SER A 92 -0.13 -2.36 -0.21
N THR A 93 -0.96 -2.64 -1.21
CA THR A 93 -0.82 -3.80 -2.10
C THR A 93 -0.87 -3.34 -3.55
N THR A 94 0.10 -3.78 -4.37
CA THR A 94 0.06 -3.50 -5.81
C THR A 94 -0.94 -4.41 -6.51
N VAL A 95 -1.85 -3.84 -7.31
CA VAL A 95 -2.94 -4.59 -7.94
C VAL A 95 -2.56 -5.09 -9.35
N ARG A 96 -1.79 -4.31 -10.12
CA ARG A 96 -1.41 -4.64 -11.50
C ARG A 96 -0.61 -5.95 -11.64
N LEU A 97 0.05 -6.39 -10.59
CA LEU A 97 0.78 -7.66 -10.55
C LEU A 97 -0.11 -8.74 -9.93
N LEU A 98 -1.07 -9.22 -10.74
CA LEU A 98 -2.19 -10.07 -10.31
C LEU A 98 -1.75 -11.23 -9.40
N GLY A 99 -0.74 -11.99 -9.78
CA GLY A 99 -0.28 -13.11 -8.96
C GLY A 99 0.30 -12.69 -7.60
N ALA A 100 0.85 -11.48 -7.46
CA ALA A 100 1.29 -10.95 -6.17
C ALA A 100 0.10 -10.48 -5.34
N PHE A 101 -0.86 -9.81 -5.98
CA PHE A 101 -2.10 -9.39 -5.36
C PHE A 101 -2.89 -10.58 -4.80
N GLU A 102 -3.15 -11.60 -5.61
CA GLU A 102 -3.95 -12.76 -5.23
C GLU A 102 -3.34 -13.60 -4.10
N ARG A 103 -2.00 -13.64 -4.03
CA ARG A 103 -1.31 -14.35 -2.94
C ARG A 103 -1.29 -13.59 -1.62
N PHE A 104 -1.36 -12.27 -1.66
CA PHE A 104 -1.17 -11.45 -0.46
C PHE A 104 -2.46 -10.80 0.03
N PHE A 105 -3.16 -10.07 -0.83
CA PHE A 105 -4.24 -9.19 -0.39
C PHE A 105 -5.41 -9.92 0.28
N PRO A 106 -5.95 -11.02 -0.29
CA PRO A 106 -7.02 -11.76 0.37
C PRO A 106 -6.61 -12.29 1.74
N ALA A 107 -5.44 -12.92 1.83
CA ALA A 107 -4.95 -13.47 3.09
C ALA A 107 -4.67 -12.37 4.13
N TYR A 108 -4.16 -11.21 3.72
CA TYR A 108 -3.96 -10.08 4.62
C TYR A 108 -5.29 -9.52 5.15
N VAL A 109 -6.32 -9.43 4.29
CA VAL A 109 -7.67 -9.00 4.68
C VAL A 109 -8.31 -10.00 5.66
N GLU A 110 -8.17 -11.31 5.43
CA GLU A 110 -8.63 -12.35 6.36
C GLU A 110 -7.93 -12.24 7.72
N GLU A 111 -6.64 -11.97 7.75
CA GLU A 111 -5.86 -11.78 8.97
C GLU A 111 -6.25 -10.48 9.72
N LEU A 112 -6.60 -9.42 9.01
CA LEU A 112 -7.15 -8.21 9.63
C LEU A 112 -8.54 -8.49 10.23
N ALA A 113 -9.38 -9.25 9.53
CA ALA A 113 -10.69 -9.66 10.03
C ALA A 113 -10.57 -10.50 11.33
N ALA A 114 -9.63 -11.44 11.38
CA ALA A 114 -9.36 -12.25 12.56
C ALA A 114 -8.88 -11.44 13.78
N ARG A 115 -8.43 -10.19 13.57
CA ARG A 115 -7.94 -9.24 14.58
C ARG A 115 -8.90 -8.08 14.82
N ASP A 116 -10.17 -8.23 14.45
CA ASP A 116 -11.20 -7.20 14.61
C ASP A 116 -10.88 -5.87 13.89
N TRP A 117 -10.32 -5.99 12.69
CA TRP A 117 -10.06 -4.87 11.76
C TRP A 117 -9.22 -3.72 12.34
N PRO A 118 -7.94 -3.93 12.73
CA PRO A 118 -7.11 -2.89 13.31
C PRO A 118 -6.61 -1.89 12.25
N VAL A 119 -7.53 -1.32 11.49
CA VAL A 119 -7.30 -0.30 10.45
C VAL A 119 -8.54 0.58 10.29
N ASP A 120 -8.34 1.83 9.91
CA ASP A 120 -9.42 2.75 9.55
C ASP A 120 -9.63 2.82 8.01
N ALA A 121 -8.65 2.37 7.22
CA ALA A 121 -8.71 2.28 5.77
C ALA A 121 -7.77 1.20 5.24
N LEU A 122 -8.08 0.68 4.06
CA LEU A 122 -7.20 -0.22 3.30
C LEU A 122 -6.45 0.56 2.23
N ALA A 123 -5.19 0.19 1.94
CA ALA A 123 -4.39 0.84 0.91
C ALA A 123 -4.13 -0.08 -0.28
N VAL A 124 -4.24 0.49 -1.47
CA VAL A 124 -3.86 -0.18 -2.73
C VAL A 124 -3.05 0.77 -3.61
N HIS A 125 -2.24 0.20 -4.52
CA HIS A 125 -1.62 0.91 -5.63
C HIS A 125 -2.26 0.40 -6.92
N SER A 126 -3.11 1.21 -7.52
CA SER A 126 -3.96 0.79 -8.65
C SER A 126 -3.36 1.10 -10.02
N TYR A 127 -2.04 1.25 -10.13
CA TYR A 127 -1.37 1.45 -11.42
C TYR A 127 -1.94 0.53 -12.49
N PRO A 128 -2.24 1.03 -13.69
CA PRO A 128 -2.54 0.16 -14.82
C PRO A 128 -1.28 -0.59 -15.28
N SER A 129 -1.48 -1.64 -16.05
CA SER A 129 -0.40 -2.42 -16.63
C SER A 129 0.20 -1.71 -17.84
N GLY A 130 1.50 -1.47 -17.84
CA GLY A 130 2.23 -0.90 -18.97
C GLY A 130 1.67 0.42 -19.47
N ALA A 131 1.46 0.54 -20.79
CA ALA A 131 0.89 1.72 -21.43
C ALA A 131 -0.65 1.81 -21.33
N GLN A 132 -1.28 0.98 -20.52
CA GLN A 132 -2.71 0.99 -20.30
C GLN A 132 -3.15 2.25 -19.54
N GLY A 133 -4.42 2.64 -19.76
CA GLY A 133 -4.97 3.86 -19.20
C GLY A 133 -6.00 3.64 -18.08
N PRO A 134 -6.86 4.65 -17.84
CA PRO A 134 -7.85 4.61 -16.76
C PRO A 134 -8.81 3.44 -16.78
N LEU A 135 -9.10 2.86 -17.96
CA LEU A 135 -9.97 1.67 -18.05
C LEU A 135 -9.33 0.44 -17.38
N ASP A 136 -8.02 0.29 -17.50
CA ASP A 136 -7.29 -0.81 -16.84
C ASP A 136 -7.22 -0.57 -15.34
N ARG A 137 -6.95 0.66 -14.90
CA ARG A 137 -7.07 1.04 -13.49
C ARG A 137 -8.45 0.73 -12.92
N ALA A 138 -9.52 1.05 -13.66
CA ALA A 138 -10.89 0.74 -13.24
C ALA A 138 -11.15 -0.76 -13.09
N ARG A 139 -10.46 -1.62 -13.87
CA ARG A 139 -10.48 -3.09 -13.67
C ARG A 139 -9.78 -3.48 -12.37
N ASN A 140 -8.64 -2.88 -12.07
CA ASN A 140 -7.91 -3.11 -10.82
C ASN A 140 -8.78 -2.74 -9.60
N LEU A 141 -9.43 -1.58 -9.62
CA LEU A 141 -10.32 -1.17 -8.53
C LEU A 141 -11.54 -2.10 -8.39
N ARG A 142 -12.08 -2.57 -9.50
CA ARG A 142 -13.16 -3.56 -9.47
C ARG A 142 -12.72 -4.88 -8.87
N LEU A 143 -11.51 -5.34 -9.18
CA LEU A 143 -10.93 -6.54 -8.57
C LEU A 143 -10.80 -6.38 -7.05
N VAL A 144 -10.31 -5.24 -6.58
CA VAL A 144 -10.21 -4.94 -5.15
C VAL A 144 -11.59 -5.03 -4.48
N ARG A 145 -12.59 -4.32 -5.01
CA ARG A 145 -13.96 -4.35 -4.45
C ARG A 145 -14.55 -5.76 -4.44
N HIS A 146 -14.46 -6.47 -5.56
CA HIS A 146 -14.93 -7.85 -5.64
C HIS A 146 -14.23 -8.78 -4.62
N THR A 147 -12.95 -8.56 -4.36
CA THR A 147 -12.22 -9.34 -3.36
C THR A 147 -12.73 -9.04 -1.95
N LEU A 148 -12.95 -7.77 -1.62
CA LEU A 148 -13.50 -7.36 -0.33
C LEU A 148 -14.93 -7.87 -0.13
N ASP A 149 -15.79 -7.76 -1.14
CA ASP A 149 -17.17 -8.26 -1.10
C ASP A 149 -17.19 -9.79 -0.85
N ARG A 150 -16.32 -10.55 -1.52
CA ARG A 150 -16.22 -12.00 -1.35
C ARG A 150 -15.74 -12.42 0.05
N LEU A 151 -15.01 -11.57 0.73
CA LEU A 151 -14.48 -11.81 2.07
C LEU A 151 -15.37 -11.20 3.17
N ASP A 152 -16.56 -10.73 2.81
CA ASP A 152 -17.50 -10.06 3.73
C ASP A 152 -16.81 -8.94 4.54
N ALA A 153 -15.86 -8.23 3.92
CA ALA A 153 -15.17 -7.14 4.58
C ALA A 153 -16.15 -5.98 4.89
N PRO A 154 -16.01 -5.32 6.05
CA PRO A 154 -16.85 -4.17 6.36
C PRO A 154 -16.61 -3.03 5.35
N ASP A 155 -17.53 -2.06 5.33
CA ASP A 155 -17.42 -0.90 4.44
C ASP A 155 -16.29 0.06 4.87
N LEU A 156 -15.05 -0.46 4.81
CA LEU A 156 -13.86 0.32 5.07
C LEU A 156 -13.48 1.14 3.83
N PRO A 157 -13.06 2.40 4.01
CA PRO A 157 -12.52 3.21 2.93
C PRO A 157 -11.31 2.50 2.28
N VAL A 158 -11.28 2.46 0.95
CA VAL A 158 -10.08 2.08 0.19
C VAL A 158 -9.39 3.36 -0.25
N TRP A 159 -8.09 3.46 0.02
CA TRP A 159 -7.23 4.55 -0.44
C TRP A 159 -6.31 4.03 -1.54
N ASP A 160 -6.27 4.75 -2.66
CA ASP A 160 -5.30 4.54 -3.72
C ASP A 160 -4.10 5.43 -3.43
N THR A 161 -3.16 4.87 -2.66
CA THR A 161 -2.08 5.66 -2.07
C THR A 161 -0.92 5.89 -3.01
N GLU A 162 -0.96 5.28 -4.21
CA GLU A 162 0.05 5.47 -5.23
C GLU A 162 -0.46 5.04 -6.60
N LEU A 163 -0.50 5.96 -7.54
CA LEU A 163 -0.80 5.65 -8.94
C LEU A 163 -0.14 6.64 -9.89
N ASN A 164 0.09 6.19 -11.10
CA ASN A 164 0.41 7.01 -12.26
C ASN A 164 0.18 6.17 -13.53
N TYR A 165 0.42 6.77 -14.69
CA TYR A 165 0.29 6.13 -15.99
C TYR A 165 1.65 6.08 -16.71
N GLY A 166 1.77 5.20 -17.69
CA GLY A 166 2.98 5.09 -18.50
C GLY A 166 4.14 4.34 -17.84
N LEU A 167 3.95 3.68 -16.69
CA LEU A 167 5.00 2.88 -16.05
C LEU A 167 5.42 1.71 -16.93
N ALA A 168 6.74 1.42 -16.93
CA ALA A 168 7.26 0.20 -17.54
C ALA A 168 6.74 -1.06 -16.83
N GLY A 169 6.67 -2.17 -17.57
CA GLY A 169 6.28 -3.48 -17.03
C GLY A 169 4.77 -3.64 -16.77
N PRO A 170 4.35 -4.84 -16.32
CA PRO A 170 5.19 -6.02 -16.09
C PRO A 170 5.78 -6.62 -17.39
N GLY A 171 6.88 -7.33 -17.27
CA GLY A 171 7.61 -7.90 -18.41
C GLY A 171 8.27 -6.82 -19.29
N ASP A 172 8.33 -7.07 -20.60
CA ASP A 172 9.03 -6.22 -21.56
C ASP A 172 8.21 -4.99 -22.02
N VAL A 173 7.19 -4.60 -21.28
CA VAL A 173 6.36 -3.42 -21.62
C VAL A 173 7.19 -2.15 -21.37
N PRO A 174 7.46 -1.34 -22.42
CA PRO A 174 8.24 -0.13 -22.26
C PRO A 174 7.47 0.95 -21.48
N ARG A 175 8.21 1.91 -20.95
CA ARG A 175 7.62 3.13 -20.41
C ARG A 175 6.87 3.88 -21.51
N GLY A 176 5.64 4.33 -21.20
CA GLY A 176 4.85 5.18 -22.08
C GLY A 176 4.93 6.64 -21.63
N GLU A 177 4.88 7.54 -22.59
CA GLU A 177 4.74 8.97 -22.32
C GLU A 177 3.28 9.37 -22.46
N ILE A 178 2.71 9.99 -21.43
CA ILE A 178 1.32 10.44 -21.39
C ILE A 178 1.35 11.96 -21.20
N VAL A 179 1.01 12.69 -22.24
CA VAL A 179 1.16 14.16 -22.30
C VAL A 179 -0.08 14.88 -22.84
N GLY A 180 -0.12 16.19 -22.70
CA GLY A 180 -1.15 17.06 -23.28
C GLY A 180 -2.57 16.71 -22.83
N ASP A 181 -3.51 16.76 -23.76
CA ASP A 181 -4.93 16.50 -23.50
C ASP A 181 -5.20 15.08 -22.99
N GLN A 182 -4.38 14.12 -23.40
CA GLN A 182 -4.47 12.76 -22.89
C GLN A 182 -4.17 12.71 -21.39
N ALA A 183 -3.10 13.34 -20.94
CA ALA A 183 -2.75 13.41 -19.52
C ALA A 183 -3.86 14.11 -18.72
N THR A 184 -4.34 15.25 -19.21
CA THR A 184 -5.41 16.02 -18.58
C THR A 184 -6.69 15.18 -18.44
N SER A 185 -7.11 14.51 -19.51
CA SER A 185 -8.31 13.69 -19.51
C SER A 185 -8.18 12.47 -18.60
N TRP A 186 -6.99 11.87 -18.53
CA TRP A 186 -6.74 10.72 -17.67
C TRP A 186 -6.71 11.08 -16.19
N VAL A 187 -6.17 12.24 -15.84
CA VAL A 187 -6.26 12.75 -14.45
C VAL A 187 -7.71 12.98 -14.05
N ALA A 188 -8.50 13.66 -14.88
CA ALA A 188 -9.91 13.88 -14.62
C ALA A 188 -10.68 12.55 -14.48
N ARG A 189 -10.47 11.63 -15.41
CA ARG A 189 -11.07 10.29 -15.38
C ARG A 189 -10.70 9.49 -14.14
N THR A 190 -9.46 9.60 -13.69
CA THR A 190 -8.97 8.95 -12.47
C THR A 190 -9.80 9.33 -11.26
N HIS A 191 -10.07 10.62 -11.07
CA HIS A 191 -10.88 11.09 -9.94
C HIS A 191 -12.34 10.67 -10.06
N LEU A 192 -12.92 10.72 -11.27
CA LEU A 192 -14.29 10.23 -11.52
C LEU A 192 -14.41 8.73 -11.23
N ASP A 193 -13.46 7.92 -11.69
CA ASP A 193 -13.45 6.48 -11.39
C ASP A 193 -13.18 6.21 -9.90
N SER A 194 -12.37 7.01 -9.22
CA SER A 194 -12.20 6.93 -7.77
C SER A 194 -13.52 7.14 -7.02
N MET A 195 -14.26 8.18 -7.37
CA MET A 195 -15.60 8.43 -6.81
C MET A 195 -16.55 7.28 -7.10
N ARG A 196 -16.57 6.77 -8.35
CA ARG A 196 -17.42 5.65 -8.77
C ARG A 196 -17.16 4.37 -8.00
N PHE A 197 -15.91 4.09 -7.65
CA PHE A 197 -15.50 2.89 -6.91
C PHE A 197 -15.39 3.10 -5.40
N GLY A 198 -15.83 4.25 -4.88
CA GLY A 198 -15.78 4.55 -3.44
C GLY A 198 -14.36 4.62 -2.89
N VAL A 199 -13.40 5.07 -3.70
CA VAL A 199 -12.03 5.32 -3.24
C VAL A 199 -12.01 6.61 -2.45
N GLY A 200 -11.67 6.52 -1.18
CA GLY A 200 -11.73 7.66 -0.24
C GLY A 200 -10.64 8.70 -0.48
N ARG A 201 -9.46 8.27 -0.92
CA ARG A 201 -8.34 9.15 -1.28
C ARG A 201 -7.56 8.59 -2.45
N THR A 202 -7.01 9.48 -3.29
CA THR A 202 -6.24 9.13 -4.49
C THR A 202 -5.01 10.01 -4.58
N TYR A 203 -3.83 9.38 -4.67
CA TYR A 203 -2.55 10.08 -4.71
C TYR A 203 -1.77 9.71 -5.98
N PHE A 204 -1.44 10.72 -6.78
CA PHE A 204 -0.51 10.54 -7.90
C PHE A 204 0.93 10.48 -7.40
N TYR A 205 1.66 9.45 -7.81
CA TYR A 205 3.07 9.26 -7.57
C TYR A 205 3.81 9.23 -8.91
N ILE A 206 4.56 10.21 -9.31
CA ILE A 206 5.04 11.36 -8.56
C ILE A 206 4.72 12.61 -9.36
N TRP A 207 4.48 13.70 -8.71
CA TRP A 207 4.25 15.00 -9.36
C TRP A 207 5.57 15.71 -9.57
N THR A 208 6.34 15.29 -10.58
CA THR A 208 7.57 15.96 -11.01
C THR A 208 7.70 15.91 -12.52
N PRO A 209 8.13 17.00 -13.18
CA PRO A 209 8.42 17.00 -14.61
C PRO A 209 9.71 16.22 -14.95
N GLU A 210 10.57 15.94 -13.97
CA GLU A 210 11.83 15.25 -14.20
C GLU A 210 11.66 13.73 -13.98
N PRO A 211 12.16 12.92 -14.94
CA PRO A 211 12.22 11.47 -14.72
C PRO A 211 13.18 11.17 -13.57
N TYR A 212 12.84 10.19 -12.74
CA TYR A 212 13.80 9.59 -11.84
C TYR A 212 14.96 9.01 -12.65
N GLU A 213 16.15 9.51 -12.45
CA GLU A 213 17.38 8.85 -12.90
C GLU A 213 17.72 7.67 -12.00
#